data_98baad2921b4a2288fa1c4c277207aba
#
_entry.id   98baad2921b4a2288fa1c4c277207aba
#
_cell.length_a   1.000
_cell.length_b   1.000
_cell.length_c   1.000
_cell.angle_alpha   90.00
_cell.angle_beta   90.00
_cell.angle_gamma   90.00
#
_symmetry.space_group_name_H-M   'P 1'
#
loop_
_entity.id
_entity.type
_entity.pdbx_description
1 polymer ?
#
loop_
_entity_poly.entity_id
_entity_poly.type
_entity_poly.pdbx_seq_one_letter_code
_entity_poly.pdbx_strand_id
1 'polypeptide(L)'
;MKNKKIFTTTLLLTLFLTVFPSLLSADTITPFVNTVSLNQAGRSRESFQYSNESNIQREILLQAYGYNIITEDIDADVPILLLVDTDTFVINPSETKDIPYEVVLPENLETGTYFNILILEPVSQAEESSITTHTSASQIVRIDVYPKDSEDNKIADIPADISLEVITKGIPYIKAAQIKYTYTNTSNYILQPEGELQIFNEKQKTEPVYIKINEEEKVLQKGEMLTEIFEIQSWSIYDLIYERVVLGRFYNGVDGQYQGEQLRIENFKDELIVIGAVVLFISILSGESSKAKGRKIPKDYDEETEDEEE
;
A
#
# COMPACT_ATOMS: atom_id res chain seq x y z
N MET A 1 -23.80 -32.94 39.70
CA MET A 1 -24.70 -31.76 39.62
C MET A 1 -24.12 -30.55 38.86
N LYS A 2 -22.82 -30.46 38.56
CA LYS A 2 -22.20 -29.32 37.80
C LYS A 2 -22.60 -29.25 36.30
N ASN A 3 -22.80 -30.37 35.63
CA ASN A 3 -23.07 -30.40 34.17
C ASN A 3 -24.49 -29.94 33.77
N LYS A 4 -25.49 -29.99 34.67
CA LYS A 4 -26.85 -29.51 34.35
C LYS A 4 -26.93 -27.98 34.24
N LYS A 5 -26.13 -27.22 35.02
CA LYS A 5 -26.14 -25.76 34.99
C LYS A 5 -25.50 -25.20 33.69
N ILE A 6 -24.45 -25.86 33.19
CA ILE A 6 -23.78 -25.43 31.94
C ILE A 6 -24.71 -25.65 30.75
N PHE A 7 -25.42 -26.81 30.72
CA PHE A 7 -26.35 -27.10 29.60
C PHE A 7 -27.53 -26.12 29.54
N THR A 8 -28.08 -25.74 30.71
CA THR A 8 -29.19 -24.78 30.80
C THR A 8 -28.74 -23.36 30.35
N THR A 9 -27.53 -22.93 30.72
CA THR A 9 -27.02 -21.61 30.36
C THR A 9 -26.71 -21.53 28.84
N THR A 10 -26.14 -22.59 28.26
CA THR A 10 -25.87 -22.66 26.83
C THR A 10 -27.16 -22.69 26.00
N LEU A 11 -28.17 -23.45 26.45
CA LEU A 11 -29.49 -23.52 25.81
C LEU A 11 -30.22 -22.19 25.86
N LEU A 12 -30.13 -21.45 26.97
CA LEU A 12 -30.75 -20.13 27.15
C LEU A 12 -30.05 -19.09 26.25
N LEU A 13 -28.70 -19.14 26.14
CA LEU A 13 -27.92 -18.24 25.28
C LEU A 13 -28.20 -18.50 23.80
N THR A 14 -28.33 -19.79 23.41
CA THR A 14 -28.68 -20.15 22.01
C THR A 14 -30.11 -19.72 21.65
N LEU A 15 -31.03 -19.89 22.59
CA LEU A 15 -32.44 -19.45 22.41
C LEU A 15 -32.53 -17.93 22.33
N PHE A 16 -31.74 -17.20 23.11
CA PHE A 16 -31.68 -15.74 23.05
C PHE A 16 -31.12 -15.24 21.71
N LEU A 17 -30.09 -15.90 21.18
CA LEU A 17 -29.49 -15.59 19.85
C LEU A 17 -30.41 -15.96 18.68
N THR A 18 -31.31 -16.94 18.83
CA THR A 18 -32.23 -17.35 17.76
C THR A 18 -33.57 -16.61 17.79
N VAL A 19 -33.99 -16.09 18.96
CA VAL A 19 -35.28 -15.38 19.11
C VAL A 19 -35.13 -13.87 18.82
N PHE A 20 -33.90 -13.30 18.88
CA PHE A 20 -33.66 -11.90 18.61
C PHE A 20 -32.68 -11.65 17.45
N PRO A 21 -32.82 -12.29 16.26
CA PRO A 21 -32.01 -11.93 15.10
C PRO A 21 -32.34 -10.54 14.55
N SER A 22 -33.49 -9.96 14.93
CA SER A 22 -34.00 -8.72 14.37
C SER A 22 -33.55 -7.44 15.09
N LEU A 23 -32.71 -7.54 16.14
CA LEU A 23 -32.28 -6.37 16.90
C LEU A 23 -31.00 -5.69 16.34
N LEU A 24 -30.44 -6.21 15.24
CA LEU A 24 -29.22 -5.72 14.60
C LEU A 24 -29.39 -5.51 13.10
N SER A 25 -30.60 -5.19 12.62
CA SER A 25 -30.74 -4.80 11.22
C SER A 25 -30.30 -3.35 11.05
N ALA A 26 -29.13 -3.14 10.47
CA ALA A 26 -28.66 -1.83 10.06
C ALA A 26 -29.06 -1.62 8.59
N ASP A 27 -29.55 -0.43 8.27
CA ASP A 27 -29.79 -0.06 6.88
C ASP A 27 -28.50 -0.16 6.06
N THR A 28 -28.61 -0.55 4.80
CA THR A 28 -27.43 -0.75 3.94
C THR A 28 -27.41 0.19 2.75
N ILE A 29 -26.22 0.63 2.37
CA ILE A 29 -25.96 1.42 1.16
C ILE A 29 -24.98 0.66 0.26
N THR A 30 -25.27 0.65 -1.04
CA THR A 30 -24.42 0.00 -2.04
C THR A 30 -24.36 0.84 -3.33
N PRO A 31 -23.16 1.20 -3.82
CA PRO A 31 -21.84 1.02 -3.20
C PRO A 31 -21.63 1.99 -2.03
N PHE A 32 -20.76 1.63 -1.08
CA PHE A 32 -20.39 2.53 0.03
C PHE A 32 -19.54 3.72 -0.46
N VAL A 33 -18.66 3.48 -1.42
CA VAL A 33 -17.87 4.51 -2.10
C VAL A 33 -18.18 4.45 -3.60
N ASN A 34 -18.50 5.61 -4.20
CA ASN A 34 -18.59 5.76 -5.64
C ASN A 34 -17.51 6.72 -6.15
N THR A 35 -16.93 6.43 -7.32
CA THR A 35 -15.91 7.28 -7.96
C THR A 35 -16.44 7.80 -9.27
N VAL A 36 -16.44 9.13 -9.42
CA VAL A 36 -16.90 9.84 -10.61
C VAL A 36 -15.76 10.68 -11.17
N SER A 37 -15.46 10.51 -12.44
CA SER A 37 -14.41 11.23 -13.15
C SER A 37 -15.02 12.15 -14.20
N LEU A 38 -14.81 13.45 -14.08
CA LEU A 38 -15.42 14.46 -14.96
C LEU A 38 -14.43 15.55 -15.32
N ASN A 39 -14.57 16.11 -16.52
CA ASN A 39 -13.92 17.36 -16.88
C ASN A 39 -14.60 18.56 -16.20
N GLN A 40 -13.87 19.64 -15.99
CA GLN A 40 -14.42 20.91 -15.50
C GLN A 40 -15.69 21.29 -16.27
N ALA A 41 -16.68 21.85 -15.57
CA ALA A 41 -18.03 22.13 -16.10
C ALA A 41 -18.84 20.87 -16.52
N GLY A 42 -18.33 19.68 -16.23
CA GLY A 42 -19.02 18.42 -16.53
C GLY A 42 -20.18 18.13 -15.59
N ARG A 43 -21.01 17.19 -16.01
CA ARG A 43 -22.13 16.67 -15.22
C ARG A 43 -22.23 15.16 -15.41
N SER A 44 -22.62 14.45 -14.34
CA SER A 44 -22.94 13.03 -14.41
C SER A 44 -24.13 12.71 -13.53
N ARG A 45 -24.97 11.79 -14.01
CA ARG A 45 -26.06 11.24 -13.19
C ARG A 45 -25.65 9.88 -12.69
N GLU A 46 -25.73 9.75 -11.39
CA GLU A 46 -25.35 8.56 -10.64
C GLU A 46 -26.52 8.09 -9.79
N SER A 47 -26.42 6.89 -9.23
CA SER A 47 -27.36 6.38 -8.25
C SER A 47 -26.67 5.44 -7.26
N PHE A 48 -27.27 5.29 -6.10
CA PHE A 48 -26.92 4.26 -5.14
C PHE A 48 -28.17 3.54 -4.67
N GLN A 49 -27.99 2.35 -4.13
CA GLN A 49 -29.08 1.58 -3.55
C GLN A 49 -29.09 1.77 -2.03
N TYR A 50 -30.26 2.10 -1.51
CA TYR A 50 -30.52 2.13 -0.08
C TYR A 50 -31.58 1.09 0.26
N SER A 51 -31.26 0.23 1.24
CA SER A 51 -32.14 -0.84 1.73
C SER A 51 -32.57 -0.56 3.16
N ASN A 52 -33.88 -0.53 3.39
CA ASN A 52 -34.45 -0.46 4.73
C ASN A 52 -34.55 -1.88 5.30
N GLU A 53 -33.57 -2.28 6.08
CA GLU A 53 -33.54 -3.61 6.73
C GLU A 53 -34.47 -3.70 7.94
N SER A 54 -35.14 -2.61 8.29
CA SER A 54 -36.08 -2.60 9.42
C SER A 54 -37.46 -3.14 9.03
N ASN A 55 -38.27 -3.43 10.02
CA ASN A 55 -39.67 -3.88 9.84
C ASN A 55 -40.71 -2.74 9.87
N ILE A 56 -40.24 -1.49 9.85
CA ILE A 56 -41.12 -0.30 9.84
C ILE A 56 -40.83 0.55 8.61
N GLN A 57 -41.88 1.26 8.16
CA GLN A 57 -41.75 2.28 7.14
C GLN A 57 -40.98 3.47 7.71
N ARG A 58 -40.09 4.04 6.92
CA ARG A 58 -39.28 5.20 7.31
C ARG A 58 -39.42 6.32 6.28
N GLU A 59 -39.42 7.53 6.77
CA GLU A 59 -39.11 8.71 5.99
C GLU A 59 -37.65 9.06 6.19
N ILE A 60 -36.93 9.21 5.09
CA ILE A 60 -35.47 9.43 5.08
C ILE A 60 -35.19 10.83 4.57
N LEU A 61 -34.42 11.61 5.33
CA LEU A 61 -33.82 12.87 4.91
C LEU A 61 -32.46 12.57 4.28
N LEU A 62 -32.24 13.07 3.06
CA LEU A 62 -30.99 12.94 2.31
C LEU A 62 -30.30 14.29 2.21
N GLN A 63 -29.07 14.37 2.68
CA GLN A 63 -28.27 15.59 2.66
C GLN A 63 -26.88 15.34 2.08
N ALA A 64 -26.36 16.32 1.32
CA ALA A 64 -25.02 16.29 0.75
C ALA A 64 -24.13 17.29 1.48
N TYR A 65 -22.88 16.86 1.75
CA TYR A 65 -21.86 17.69 2.41
C TYR A 65 -20.51 17.54 1.73
N GLY A 66 -19.65 18.56 1.86
CA GLY A 66 -18.22 18.41 1.65
C GLY A 66 -17.63 17.48 2.70
N TYR A 67 -16.65 16.67 2.32
CA TYR A 67 -16.06 15.66 3.21
C TYR A 67 -14.54 15.67 3.13
N ASN A 68 -13.89 15.64 4.28
CA ASN A 68 -12.45 15.48 4.37
C ASN A 68 -12.14 14.01 4.69
N ILE A 69 -11.57 13.30 3.71
CA ILE A 69 -11.28 11.86 3.82
C ILE A 69 -10.21 11.54 4.88
N ILE A 70 -9.42 12.53 5.29
CA ILE A 70 -8.30 12.30 6.24
C ILE A 70 -8.74 12.47 7.67
N THR A 71 -9.50 13.53 7.93
CA THR A 71 -10.08 13.74 9.27
C THR A 71 -11.33 12.90 9.48
N GLU A 72 -11.85 12.29 8.39
CA GLU A 72 -13.09 11.53 8.36
C GLU A 72 -14.27 12.35 8.87
N ASP A 73 -14.33 13.66 8.51
CA ASP A 73 -15.31 14.58 9.02
C ASP A 73 -15.92 15.45 7.90
N ILE A 74 -17.09 16.05 8.17
CA ILE A 74 -17.71 17.04 7.30
C ILE A 74 -16.85 18.29 7.29
N ASP A 75 -16.52 18.78 6.09
CA ASP A 75 -15.69 19.95 5.89
C ASP A 75 -16.42 21.01 5.06
N ALA A 76 -16.72 22.15 5.68
CA ALA A 76 -17.42 23.23 5.04
C ALA A 76 -16.60 23.97 3.96
N ASP A 77 -15.27 23.78 3.97
CA ASP A 77 -14.35 24.36 2.98
C ASP A 77 -14.30 23.53 1.68
N VAL A 78 -14.77 22.27 1.74
CA VAL A 78 -14.90 21.42 0.54
C VAL A 78 -16.21 21.76 -0.17
N PRO A 79 -16.16 22.12 -1.46
CA PRO A 79 -17.37 22.47 -2.20
C PRO A 79 -18.31 21.27 -2.33
N ILE A 80 -19.61 21.53 -2.15
CA ILE A 80 -20.64 20.52 -2.39
C ILE A 80 -20.92 20.47 -3.90
N LEU A 81 -20.59 19.34 -4.50
CA LEU A 81 -20.71 19.09 -5.94
C LEU A 81 -21.87 18.16 -6.29
N LEU A 82 -22.62 17.72 -5.28
CA LEU A 82 -23.76 16.81 -5.44
C LEU A 82 -25.08 17.56 -5.37
N LEU A 83 -25.93 17.29 -6.34
CA LEU A 83 -27.34 17.71 -6.35
C LEU A 83 -28.22 16.49 -6.15
N VAL A 84 -29.16 16.58 -5.23
CA VAL A 84 -30.17 15.56 -4.98
C VAL A 84 -31.54 16.11 -5.41
N ASP A 85 -32.31 15.32 -6.18
CA ASP A 85 -33.59 15.74 -6.71
C ASP A 85 -34.67 15.87 -5.63
N THR A 86 -34.54 15.11 -4.54
CA THR A 86 -35.47 15.09 -3.42
C THR A 86 -34.72 15.00 -2.11
N ASP A 87 -35.03 15.96 -1.22
CA ASP A 87 -34.42 16.00 0.12
C ASP A 87 -34.98 14.92 1.05
N THR A 88 -36.19 14.43 0.79
CA THR A 88 -36.85 13.39 1.59
C THR A 88 -37.55 12.36 0.72
N PHE A 89 -37.53 11.12 1.15
CA PHE A 89 -38.29 10.04 0.53
C PHE A 89 -38.73 9.00 1.57
N VAL A 90 -39.82 8.28 1.22
CA VAL A 90 -40.38 7.22 2.04
C VAL A 90 -39.91 5.87 1.50
N ILE A 91 -39.54 4.97 2.41
CA ILE A 91 -39.14 3.61 2.10
C ILE A 91 -39.86 2.60 3.02
N ASN A 92 -40.45 1.56 2.43
CA ASN A 92 -41.20 0.54 3.15
C ASN A 92 -40.24 -0.46 3.84
N PRO A 93 -40.77 -1.28 4.78
CA PRO A 93 -40.02 -2.38 5.38
C PRO A 93 -39.44 -3.31 4.32
N SER A 94 -38.12 -3.67 4.46
CA SER A 94 -37.42 -4.57 3.56
C SER A 94 -37.41 -4.12 2.08
N GLU A 95 -37.67 -2.85 1.79
CA GLU A 95 -37.59 -2.27 0.45
C GLU A 95 -36.16 -1.83 0.16
N THR A 96 -35.71 -2.07 -1.08
CA THR A 96 -34.48 -1.49 -1.64
C THR A 96 -34.91 -0.48 -2.71
N LYS A 97 -34.32 0.71 -2.64
CA LYS A 97 -34.67 1.83 -3.57
C LYS A 97 -33.39 2.39 -4.19
N ASP A 98 -33.40 2.61 -5.50
CA ASP A 98 -32.36 3.36 -6.20
C ASP A 98 -32.58 4.86 -5.97
N ILE A 99 -31.57 5.52 -5.42
CA ILE A 99 -31.57 6.94 -5.10
C ILE A 99 -30.68 7.66 -6.12
N PRO A 100 -31.26 8.42 -7.06
CA PRO A 100 -30.47 9.18 -8.02
C PRO A 100 -29.89 10.44 -7.38
N TYR A 101 -28.72 10.82 -7.87
CA TYR A 101 -28.10 12.12 -7.61
C TYR A 101 -27.34 12.58 -8.85
N GLU A 102 -27.01 13.86 -8.93
CA GLU A 102 -26.24 14.44 -10.02
C GLU A 102 -24.96 15.05 -9.47
N VAL A 103 -23.82 14.74 -10.10
CA VAL A 103 -22.58 15.45 -9.87
C VAL A 103 -22.50 16.62 -10.82
N VAL A 104 -22.30 17.83 -10.32
CA VAL A 104 -22.24 19.07 -11.11
C VAL A 104 -20.99 19.84 -10.78
N LEU A 105 -20.12 20.03 -11.76
CA LEU A 105 -18.87 20.76 -11.59
C LEU A 105 -19.01 22.20 -12.04
N PRO A 106 -18.66 23.19 -11.20
CA PRO A 106 -18.53 24.59 -11.60
C PRO A 106 -17.43 24.78 -12.66
N GLU A 107 -17.57 25.80 -13.52
CA GLU A 107 -16.58 26.07 -14.59
C GLU A 107 -15.20 26.45 -14.04
N ASN A 108 -15.14 27.07 -12.86
CA ASN A 108 -13.92 27.56 -12.24
C ASN A 108 -13.41 26.66 -11.11
N LEU A 109 -13.91 25.43 -11.02
CA LEU A 109 -13.42 24.48 -10.04
C LEU A 109 -11.97 24.07 -10.41
N GLU A 110 -11.07 24.06 -9.45
CA GLU A 110 -9.71 23.59 -9.68
C GLU A 110 -9.68 22.08 -9.99
N THR A 111 -8.71 21.67 -10.79
CA THR A 111 -8.49 20.24 -11.05
C THR A 111 -7.93 19.55 -9.83
N GLY A 112 -8.41 18.33 -9.54
CA GLY A 112 -7.98 17.58 -8.35
C GLY A 112 -9.06 16.61 -7.88
N THR A 113 -8.84 16.02 -6.74
CA THR A 113 -9.79 15.10 -6.10
C THR A 113 -10.57 15.81 -5.01
N TYR A 114 -11.88 15.66 -5.07
CA TYR A 114 -12.84 16.13 -4.06
C TYR A 114 -13.61 14.96 -3.49
N PHE A 115 -13.99 15.07 -2.22
CA PHE A 115 -14.90 14.12 -1.61
C PHE A 115 -16.15 14.81 -1.14
N ASN A 116 -17.28 14.20 -1.44
CA ASN A 116 -18.56 14.57 -0.86
C ASN A 116 -19.18 13.35 -0.17
N ILE A 117 -20.00 13.58 0.81
CA ILE A 117 -20.75 12.55 1.51
C ILE A 117 -22.24 12.80 1.41
N LEU A 118 -22.98 11.76 1.09
CA LEU A 118 -24.44 11.71 1.18
C LEU A 118 -24.80 11.06 2.50
N ILE A 119 -25.55 11.75 3.34
CA ILE A 119 -26.02 11.26 4.63
C ILE A 119 -27.53 11.04 4.57
N LEU A 120 -27.94 9.85 4.98
CA LEU A 120 -29.33 9.43 5.03
C LEU A 120 -29.74 9.30 6.48
N GLU A 121 -30.63 10.18 6.93
CA GLU A 121 -31.11 10.21 8.30
C GLU A 121 -32.63 9.89 8.34
N PRO A 122 -33.02 8.92 9.17
CA PRO A 122 -34.47 8.72 9.41
C PRO A 122 -35.05 9.96 10.09
N VAL A 123 -36.12 10.51 9.47
CA VAL A 123 -36.88 11.59 10.08
C VAL A 123 -37.63 11.03 11.29
N SER A 124 -37.28 11.47 12.51
CA SER A 124 -37.95 11.01 13.72
C SER A 124 -39.38 11.50 13.74
N GLN A 125 -40.32 10.59 13.65
CA GLN A 125 -41.71 10.89 14.10
C GLN A 125 -41.63 10.94 15.63
N ALA A 126 -41.76 12.15 16.18
CA ALA A 126 -41.65 12.40 17.60
C ALA A 126 -42.83 11.69 18.33
N GLU A 127 -42.66 10.45 18.71
CA GLU A 127 -43.38 9.84 19.82
C GLU A 127 -42.51 9.97 21.07
N GLU A 128 -42.99 10.73 22.01
CA GLU A 128 -42.33 11.27 23.20
C GLU A 128 -41.79 10.25 24.22
N SER A 129 -41.61 8.98 23.92
CA SER A 129 -41.35 7.99 24.98
C SER A 129 -40.36 6.83 24.68
N SER A 130 -39.67 6.81 23.54
CA SER A 130 -38.68 5.76 23.30
C SER A 130 -37.33 6.35 22.88
N ILE A 131 -36.24 5.90 23.55
CA ILE A 131 -34.87 6.12 23.08
C ILE A 131 -34.72 5.33 21.77
N THR A 132 -34.97 5.99 20.66
CA THR A 132 -34.71 5.42 19.33
C THR A 132 -33.29 5.75 18.97
N THR A 133 -32.42 4.76 18.93
CA THR A 133 -31.09 4.88 18.30
C THR A 133 -31.30 5.06 16.80
N HIS A 134 -31.09 6.27 16.32
CA HIS A 134 -31.10 6.54 14.89
C HIS A 134 -29.71 6.14 14.33
N THR A 135 -29.66 5.11 13.50
CA THR A 135 -28.49 4.80 12.67
C THR A 135 -28.61 5.59 11.38
N SER A 136 -27.74 6.56 11.16
CA SER A 136 -27.57 7.19 9.86
C SER A 136 -26.74 6.27 8.95
N ALA A 137 -27.10 6.22 7.68
CA ALA A 137 -26.31 5.56 6.66
C ALA A 137 -25.64 6.63 5.78
N SER A 138 -24.47 6.36 5.24
CA SER A 138 -23.76 7.34 4.40
C SER A 138 -23.09 6.70 3.20
N GLN A 139 -23.00 7.48 2.10
CA GLN A 139 -22.23 7.14 0.93
C GLN A 139 -21.16 8.20 0.68
N ILE A 140 -19.92 7.79 0.49
CA ILE A 140 -18.82 8.67 0.08
C ILE A 140 -18.78 8.70 -1.45
N VAL A 141 -18.71 9.90 -2.03
CA VAL A 141 -18.53 10.11 -3.46
C VAL A 141 -17.17 10.77 -3.67
N ARG A 142 -16.25 10.03 -4.29
CA ARG A 142 -14.98 10.57 -4.78
C ARG A 142 -15.21 11.19 -6.15
N ILE A 143 -14.78 12.44 -6.34
CA ILE A 143 -14.94 13.18 -7.59
C ILE A 143 -13.54 13.62 -8.06
N ASP A 144 -13.09 13.03 -9.15
CA ASP A 144 -11.83 13.40 -9.79
C ASP A 144 -12.12 14.40 -10.93
N VAL A 145 -11.67 15.64 -10.78
CA VAL A 145 -11.93 16.76 -11.68
C VAL A 145 -10.74 16.96 -12.62
N TYR A 146 -10.94 16.79 -13.91
CA TYR A 146 -9.93 16.93 -14.96
C TYR A 146 -10.02 18.28 -15.67
N PRO A 147 -8.93 18.71 -16.36
CA PRO A 147 -8.98 19.90 -17.19
C PRO A 147 -10.07 19.82 -18.25
N LYS A 148 -10.67 20.97 -18.62
CA LYS A 148 -11.79 21.05 -19.56
C LYS A 148 -11.52 20.39 -20.90
N ASP A 149 -10.28 20.51 -21.38
CA ASP A 149 -9.86 20.03 -22.70
C ASP A 149 -9.17 18.66 -22.66
N SER A 150 -9.22 17.93 -21.55
CA SER A 150 -8.63 16.60 -21.48
C SER A 150 -9.44 15.59 -22.28
N GLU A 151 -8.79 14.86 -23.18
CA GLU A 151 -9.40 13.74 -23.90
C GLU A 151 -9.62 12.56 -22.93
N ASP A 152 -10.79 11.91 -23.03
CA ASP A 152 -11.15 10.72 -22.30
C ASP A 152 -11.07 10.81 -20.75
N ASN A 153 -11.25 12.01 -20.16
CA ASN A 153 -11.12 12.20 -18.71
C ASN A 153 -9.79 11.66 -18.17
N LYS A 154 -8.72 11.84 -18.93
CA LYS A 154 -7.37 11.42 -18.56
C LYS A 154 -6.46 12.62 -18.43
N ILE A 155 -5.65 12.64 -17.39
CA ILE A 155 -4.52 13.56 -17.29
C ILE A 155 -3.33 12.80 -17.85
N ALA A 156 -2.67 13.43 -18.83
CA ALA A 156 -1.51 12.82 -19.48
C ALA A 156 -0.38 12.56 -18.47
N ASP A 157 -0.21 13.47 -17.50
CA ASP A 157 0.83 13.35 -16.47
C ASP A 157 0.34 13.99 -15.16
N ILE A 158 0.05 13.19 -14.14
CA ILE A 158 -0.14 13.69 -12.80
C ILE A 158 1.25 13.93 -12.18
N PRO A 159 1.58 15.18 -11.82
CA PRO A 159 2.90 15.48 -11.30
C PRO A 159 3.15 14.79 -9.97
N ALA A 160 4.20 14.00 -9.93
CA ALA A 160 4.72 13.36 -8.73
C ALA A 160 6.24 13.30 -8.82
N ASP A 161 6.91 13.52 -7.70
CA ASP A 161 8.35 13.34 -7.60
C ASP A 161 8.65 11.95 -7.07
N ILE A 162 9.30 11.13 -7.91
CA ILE A 162 9.67 9.75 -7.57
C ILE A 162 11.18 9.67 -7.49
N SER A 163 11.72 9.05 -6.46
CA SER A 163 13.14 8.76 -6.38
C SER A 163 13.42 7.38 -5.80
N LEU A 164 14.47 6.74 -6.35
CA LEU A 164 15.08 5.52 -5.84
C LEU A 164 16.53 5.81 -5.47
N GLU A 165 16.94 5.50 -4.26
CA GLU A 165 18.29 5.72 -3.76
C GLU A 165 18.85 4.45 -3.11
N VAL A 166 20.14 4.16 -3.36
CA VAL A 166 20.87 3.13 -2.61
C VAL A 166 21.37 3.73 -1.30
N ILE A 167 20.77 3.30 -0.16
CA ILE A 167 21.26 3.68 1.16
C ILE A 167 22.57 2.94 1.47
N THR A 168 22.60 1.63 1.17
CA THR A 168 23.77 0.79 1.30
C THR A 168 23.75 -0.32 0.25
N LYS A 169 24.90 -0.55 -0.38
CA LYS A 169 25.04 -1.70 -1.29
C LYS A 169 25.06 -3.04 -0.57
N GLY A 170 25.11 -3.01 0.77
CA GLY A 170 25.21 -4.20 1.60
C GLY A 170 26.60 -4.84 1.55
N ILE A 171 26.68 -6.07 2.02
CA ILE A 171 27.85 -6.96 1.88
C ILE A 171 27.31 -8.35 1.57
N PRO A 172 27.72 -8.98 0.45
CA PRO A 172 27.23 -10.30 0.07
C PRO A 172 27.28 -11.29 1.21
N TYR A 173 26.17 -12.01 1.44
CA TYR A 173 25.97 -13.02 2.50
C TYR A 173 26.09 -12.51 3.96
N ILE A 174 26.44 -11.22 4.20
CA ILE A 174 26.63 -10.66 5.54
C ILE A 174 25.59 -9.60 5.85
N LYS A 175 25.36 -8.67 4.92
CA LYS A 175 24.47 -7.54 5.13
C LYS A 175 23.63 -7.29 3.89
N ALA A 176 22.32 -7.15 4.06
CA ALA A 176 21.38 -6.80 2.99
C ALA A 176 21.76 -5.45 2.33
N ALA A 177 21.52 -5.32 1.04
CA ALA A 177 21.46 -4.02 0.40
C ALA A 177 20.16 -3.33 0.79
N GLN A 178 20.21 -2.01 0.95
CA GLN A 178 19.02 -1.22 1.27
C GLN A 178 18.77 -0.17 0.21
N ILE A 179 17.53 -0.12 -0.28
CA ILE A 179 17.05 0.86 -1.24
C ILE A 179 15.96 1.68 -0.56
N LYS A 180 16.06 2.98 -0.70
CA LYS A 180 15.01 3.93 -0.29
C LYS A 180 14.19 4.29 -1.52
N TYR A 181 12.90 4.12 -1.41
CA TYR A 181 11.91 4.64 -2.32
C TYR A 181 11.25 5.86 -1.69
N THR A 182 11.06 6.91 -2.48
CA THR A 182 10.34 8.10 -2.07
C THR A 182 9.39 8.51 -3.19
N TYR A 183 8.14 8.74 -2.83
CA TYR A 183 7.10 9.25 -3.70
C TYR A 183 6.48 10.48 -3.05
N THR A 184 6.53 11.63 -3.71
CA THR A 184 5.92 12.87 -3.24
C THR A 184 4.78 13.27 -4.17
N ASN A 185 3.58 13.41 -3.63
CA ASN A 185 2.45 13.92 -4.38
C ASN A 185 2.55 15.44 -4.53
N THR A 186 2.87 15.93 -5.73
CA THR A 186 2.95 17.36 -6.04
C THR A 186 1.67 17.90 -6.72
N SER A 187 0.69 17.02 -6.94
CA SER A 187 -0.59 17.34 -7.59
C SER A 187 -1.69 17.75 -6.61
N ASN A 188 -2.81 18.24 -7.13
CA ASN A 188 -4.02 18.48 -6.35
C ASN A 188 -4.91 17.21 -6.22
N TYR A 189 -4.47 16.09 -6.80
CA TYR A 189 -5.20 14.82 -6.71
C TYR A 189 -4.81 14.08 -5.45
N ILE A 190 -5.75 13.34 -4.90
CA ILE A 190 -5.44 12.36 -3.86
C ILE A 190 -4.97 11.10 -4.55
N LEU A 191 -3.71 10.74 -4.31
CA LEU A 191 -3.04 9.64 -4.96
C LEU A 191 -2.87 8.46 -4.01
N GLN A 192 -3.03 7.27 -4.53
CA GLN A 192 -2.68 6.02 -3.86
C GLN A 192 -1.60 5.34 -4.69
N PRO A 193 -0.31 5.69 -4.46
CA PRO A 193 0.76 5.11 -5.26
C PRO A 193 0.85 3.61 -5.01
N GLU A 194 0.82 2.85 -6.10
CA GLU A 194 1.01 1.41 -6.11
C GLU A 194 2.16 1.06 -7.04
N GLY A 195 2.75 -0.10 -6.85
CA GLY A 195 3.79 -0.52 -7.78
C GLY A 195 4.60 -1.70 -7.28
N GLU A 196 5.67 -1.95 -8.04
CA GLU A 196 6.61 -3.01 -7.74
C GLU A 196 8.04 -2.60 -8.09
N LEU A 197 8.97 -3.06 -7.29
CA LEU A 197 10.40 -3.07 -7.62
C LEU A 197 10.76 -4.44 -8.16
N GLN A 198 11.33 -4.48 -9.35
CA GLN A 198 11.87 -5.66 -9.96
C GLN A 198 13.40 -5.63 -9.85
N ILE A 199 14.00 -6.59 -9.14
CA ILE A 199 15.42 -6.65 -8.86
C ILE A 199 16.02 -7.86 -9.56
N PHE A 200 17.01 -7.62 -10.39
CA PHE A 200 17.69 -8.69 -11.13
C PHE A 200 19.14 -8.33 -11.46
N ASN A 201 19.88 -9.34 -11.87
CA ASN A 201 21.23 -9.17 -12.41
C ASN A 201 21.19 -9.43 -13.92
N GLU A 202 21.66 -8.46 -14.74
CA GLU A 202 21.59 -8.57 -16.20
C GLU A 202 22.29 -9.81 -16.77
N LYS A 203 23.27 -10.34 -16.06
CA LYS A 203 24.06 -11.51 -16.50
C LYS A 203 23.54 -12.83 -15.98
N GLN A 204 22.65 -12.79 -15.00
CA GLN A 204 22.07 -13.98 -14.38
C GLN A 204 20.70 -14.22 -14.98
N LYS A 205 20.47 -15.40 -15.58
CA LYS A 205 19.16 -15.82 -16.08
C LYS A 205 18.25 -16.38 -14.96
N THR A 206 18.31 -15.79 -13.78
CA THR A 206 17.42 -16.11 -12.67
C THR A 206 16.17 -15.25 -12.73
N GLU A 207 15.10 -15.76 -12.15
CA GLU A 207 13.86 -14.99 -12.00
C GLU A 207 14.13 -13.72 -11.19
N PRO A 208 13.58 -12.58 -11.60
CA PRO A 208 13.64 -11.35 -10.83
C PRO A 208 13.00 -11.50 -9.45
N VAL A 209 13.51 -10.79 -8.48
CA VAL A 209 12.83 -10.61 -7.19
C VAL A 209 11.88 -9.43 -7.32
N TYR A 210 10.63 -9.62 -6.93
CA TYR A 210 9.61 -8.58 -6.92
C TYR A 210 9.33 -8.14 -5.49
N ILE A 211 9.27 -6.83 -5.27
CA ILE A 211 8.91 -6.21 -4.00
C ILE A 211 7.76 -5.26 -4.27
N LYS A 212 6.63 -5.46 -3.59
CA LYS A 212 5.47 -4.59 -3.70
C LYS A 212 5.71 -3.29 -2.93
N ILE A 213 5.23 -2.17 -3.48
CA ILE A 213 5.29 -0.84 -2.89
C ILE A 213 3.92 -0.50 -2.32
N ASN A 214 3.91 0.23 -1.20
CA ASN A 214 2.70 0.69 -0.53
C ASN A 214 1.72 -0.44 -0.18
N GLU A 215 2.25 -1.51 0.43
CA GLU A 215 1.40 -2.65 0.86
C GLU A 215 0.31 -2.22 1.87
N GLU A 216 0.52 -1.13 2.59
CA GLU A 216 -0.44 -0.56 3.55
C GLU A 216 -1.52 0.30 2.87
N GLU A 217 -1.48 0.43 1.54
CA GLU A 217 -2.45 1.19 0.74
C GLU A 217 -2.57 2.66 1.19
N LYS A 218 -1.46 3.25 1.63
CA LYS A 218 -1.41 4.64 2.08
C LYS A 218 -1.82 5.60 0.96
N VAL A 219 -2.75 6.48 1.30
CA VAL A 219 -3.25 7.55 0.43
C VAL A 219 -2.47 8.83 0.72
N LEU A 220 -2.10 9.58 -0.34
CA LEU A 220 -1.30 10.80 -0.24
C LEU A 220 -2.07 12.01 -0.74
N GLN A 221 -2.15 13.04 0.09
CA GLN A 221 -2.58 14.38 -0.31
C GLN A 221 -1.44 15.15 -0.98
N LYS A 222 -1.78 16.33 -1.53
CA LYS A 222 -0.80 17.27 -2.07
C LYS A 222 0.26 17.63 -1.03
N GLY A 223 1.52 17.45 -1.40
CA GLY A 223 2.69 17.72 -0.57
C GLY A 223 3.04 16.59 0.39
N GLU A 224 2.23 15.55 0.53
CA GLU A 224 2.57 14.39 1.32
C GLU A 224 3.52 13.45 0.61
N MET A 225 4.27 12.70 1.41
CA MET A 225 5.32 11.80 0.97
C MET A 225 5.16 10.41 1.55
N LEU A 226 5.30 9.41 0.69
CA LEU A 226 5.53 8.02 1.06
C LEU A 226 7.03 7.74 1.00
N THR A 227 7.57 7.19 2.07
CA THR A 227 8.97 6.75 2.09
C THR A 227 9.02 5.33 2.62
N GLU A 228 9.62 4.43 1.85
CA GLU A 228 9.80 3.03 2.21
C GLU A 228 11.27 2.62 2.03
N ILE A 229 11.75 1.74 2.89
CA ILE A 229 13.10 1.19 2.82
C ILE A 229 13.00 -0.31 2.64
N PHE A 230 13.50 -0.79 1.53
CA PHE A 230 13.48 -2.20 1.17
C PHE A 230 14.83 -2.85 1.39
N GLU A 231 14.81 -4.03 2.02
CA GLU A 231 16.00 -4.85 2.22
C GLU A 231 16.07 -5.95 1.17
N ILE A 232 17.18 -5.97 0.43
CA ILE A 232 17.45 -6.99 -0.58
C ILE A 232 18.40 -8.02 0.02
N GLN A 233 17.85 -9.15 0.45
CA GLN A 233 18.61 -10.21 1.12
C GLN A 233 19.14 -11.29 0.17
N SER A 234 18.58 -11.38 -1.04
CA SER A 234 19.02 -12.40 -1.98
C SER A 234 20.35 -12.02 -2.64
N TRP A 235 21.37 -12.83 -2.40
CA TRP A 235 22.70 -12.67 -2.96
C TRP A 235 23.05 -13.85 -3.87
N SER A 236 23.62 -13.51 -5.03
CA SER A 236 24.24 -14.48 -5.94
C SER A 236 25.73 -14.19 -6.03
N ILE A 237 26.54 -15.19 -6.38
CA ILE A 237 27.94 -14.99 -6.68
C ILE A 237 28.14 -13.99 -7.83
N TYR A 238 27.17 -13.87 -8.71
CA TYR A 238 27.19 -12.90 -9.80
C TYR A 238 27.11 -11.45 -9.32
N ASP A 239 26.47 -11.20 -8.17
CA ASP A 239 26.34 -9.86 -7.57
C ASP A 239 27.68 -9.32 -7.03
N LEU A 240 28.67 -10.20 -6.86
CA LEU A 240 30.04 -9.80 -6.53
C LEU A 240 30.76 -9.17 -7.72
N ILE A 241 30.38 -9.52 -8.94
CA ILE A 241 31.10 -9.17 -10.17
C ILE A 241 30.27 -8.22 -11.06
N TYR A 242 28.97 -8.38 -11.06
CA TYR A 242 28.05 -7.61 -11.90
C TYR A 242 27.09 -6.78 -11.07
N GLU A 243 26.72 -5.64 -11.62
CA GLU A 243 25.73 -4.74 -11.00
C GLU A 243 24.34 -5.40 -10.95
N ARG A 244 23.59 -5.06 -9.92
CA ARG A 244 22.17 -5.34 -9.85
C ARG A 244 21.39 -4.17 -10.42
N VAL A 245 20.36 -4.48 -11.19
CA VAL A 245 19.42 -3.50 -11.71
C VAL A 245 18.14 -3.57 -10.89
N VAL A 246 17.65 -2.42 -10.49
CA VAL A 246 16.35 -2.24 -9.84
C VAL A 246 15.49 -1.44 -10.81
N LEU A 247 14.43 -2.04 -11.28
CA LEU A 247 13.41 -1.37 -12.09
C LEU A 247 12.19 -1.13 -11.22
N GLY A 248 11.83 0.13 -11.03
CA GLY A 248 10.58 0.53 -10.41
C GLY A 248 9.50 0.74 -11.46
N ARG A 249 8.31 0.22 -11.21
CA ARG A 249 7.10 0.51 -11.96
C ARG A 249 6.06 1.03 -10.99
N PHE A 250 5.64 2.27 -11.19
CA PHE A 250 4.77 2.99 -10.27
C PHE A 250 3.51 3.41 -10.96
N TYR A 251 2.40 3.23 -10.29
CA TYR A 251 1.07 3.67 -10.67
C TYR A 251 0.55 4.63 -9.60
N ASN A 252 -0.02 5.76 -9.99
CA ASN A 252 -0.45 6.80 -9.05
C ASN A 252 -1.87 6.61 -8.50
N GLY A 253 -2.60 5.62 -8.99
CA GLY A 253 -3.97 5.32 -8.58
C GLY A 253 -5.06 6.10 -9.31
N VAL A 254 -4.74 6.95 -10.29
CA VAL A 254 -5.73 7.82 -10.95
C VAL A 254 -5.74 7.67 -12.48
N ASP A 255 -4.61 7.81 -13.16
CA ASP A 255 -4.57 7.95 -14.62
C ASP A 255 -4.32 6.66 -15.42
N GLY A 256 -4.07 5.54 -14.74
CA GLY A 256 -3.79 4.24 -15.38
C GLY A 256 -2.41 4.16 -16.05
N GLN A 257 -1.54 5.15 -15.86
CA GLN A 257 -0.20 5.16 -16.43
C GLN A 257 0.83 4.69 -15.39
N TYR A 258 1.84 3.95 -15.87
CA TYR A 258 2.98 3.55 -15.07
C TYR A 258 4.16 4.47 -15.35
N GLN A 259 4.74 5.01 -14.30
CA GLN A 259 6.03 5.68 -14.34
C GLN A 259 7.13 4.67 -14.04
N GLY A 260 8.25 4.75 -14.75
CA GLY A 260 9.37 3.83 -14.60
C GLY A 260 10.60 4.54 -14.09
N GLU A 261 11.23 4.00 -13.06
CA GLU A 261 12.53 4.45 -12.57
C GLU A 261 13.53 3.29 -12.58
N GLN A 262 14.78 3.59 -12.87
CA GLN A 262 15.86 2.61 -12.88
C GLN A 262 17.00 3.03 -11.97
N LEU A 263 17.43 2.11 -11.12
CA LEU A 263 18.57 2.27 -10.24
C LEU A 263 19.55 1.12 -10.44
N ARG A 264 20.84 1.37 -10.25
CA ARG A 264 21.90 0.35 -10.26
C ARG A 264 22.57 0.26 -8.90
N ILE A 265 22.69 -0.94 -8.38
CA ILE A 265 23.48 -1.21 -7.17
C ILE A 265 24.85 -1.70 -7.65
N GLU A 266 25.89 -0.95 -7.27
CA GLU A 266 27.26 -1.26 -7.62
C GLU A 266 27.69 -2.66 -7.17
N ASN A 267 28.54 -3.29 -7.96
CA ASN A 267 29.15 -4.59 -7.63
C ASN A 267 30.34 -4.42 -6.65
N PHE A 268 30.99 -5.54 -6.35
CA PHE A 268 32.12 -5.61 -5.42
C PHE A 268 33.45 -5.94 -6.13
N LYS A 269 33.52 -5.73 -7.45
CA LYS A 269 34.67 -6.13 -8.24
C LYS A 269 35.97 -5.46 -7.76
N ASP A 270 35.91 -4.17 -7.45
CA ASP A 270 37.10 -3.42 -7.02
C ASP A 270 37.56 -3.85 -5.63
N GLU A 271 36.62 -4.09 -4.71
CA GLU A 271 36.96 -4.61 -3.38
C GLU A 271 37.53 -6.02 -3.44
N LEU A 272 37.06 -6.88 -4.33
CA LEU A 272 37.59 -8.22 -4.55
C LEU A 272 39.03 -8.17 -5.09
N ILE A 273 39.34 -7.22 -5.99
CA ILE A 273 40.68 -7.01 -6.52
C ILE A 273 41.62 -6.62 -5.37
N VAL A 274 41.22 -5.69 -4.52
CA VAL A 274 42.03 -5.26 -3.36
C VAL A 274 42.25 -6.41 -2.38
N ILE A 275 41.21 -7.14 -2.02
CA ILE A 275 41.28 -8.31 -1.14
C ILE A 275 42.22 -9.36 -1.74
N GLY A 276 42.07 -9.66 -3.03
CA GLY A 276 42.94 -10.59 -3.74
C GLY A 276 44.40 -10.17 -3.70
N ALA A 277 44.70 -8.89 -3.91
CA ALA A 277 46.05 -8.34 -3.84
C ALA A 277 46.63 -8.46 -2.43
N VAL A 278 45.85 -8.16 -1.39
CA VAL A 278 46.28 -8.29 0.02
C VAL A 278 46.56 -9.76 0.37
N VAL A 279 45.68 -10.68 -0.01
CA VAL A 279 45.87 -12.13 0.22
C VAL A 279 47.15 -12.63 -0.50
N LEU A 280 47.38 -12.20 -1.74
CA LEU A 280 48.57 -12.55 -2.50
C LEU A 280 49.82 -12.02 -1.79
N PHE A 281 49.80 -10.77 -1.34
CA PHE A 281 50.94 -10.16 -0.63
C PHE A 281 51.27 -10.89 0.68
N ILE A 282 50.25 -11.23 1.48
CA ILE A 282 50.43 -12.01 2.71
C ILE A 282 51.01 -13.41 2.39
N SER A 283 50.52 -14.04 1.31
CA SER A 283 50.99 -15.36 0.88
C SER A 283 52.48 -15.35 0.47
N ILE A 284 52.90 -14.27 -0.22
CA ILE A 284 54.32 -14.08 -0.58
C ILE A 284 55.20 -13.93 0.67
N LEU A 285 54.78 -13.06 1.60
CA LEU A 285 55.51 -12.82 2.85
C LEU A 285 55.59 -14.08 3.72
N SER A 286 54.53 -14.86 3.81
CA SER A 286 54.51 -16.12 4.58
C SER A 286 55.33 -17.24 3.88
N GLY A 287 55.35 -17.26 2.56
CA GLY A 287 56.15 -18.19 1.76
C GLY A 287 57.67 -17.96 1.89
N GLU A 288 58.12 -16.72 2.01
CA GLU A 288 59.52 -16.40 2.28
C GLU A 288 59.95 -16.80 3.70
N SER A 289 59.07 -16.65 4.69
CA SER A 289 59.30 -17.07 6.06
C SER A 289 59.50 -18.60 6.21
N SER A 290 58.81 -19.40 5.40
CA SER A 290 58.93 -20.85 5.42
C SER A 290 60.22 -21.37 4.76
N LYS A 291 60.77 -20.66 3.75
CA LYS A 291 62.04 -21.01 3.12
C LYS A 291 63.22 -20.68 4.01
N ALA A 292 63.12 -19.71 4.91
CA ALA A 292 64.19 -19.36 5.83
C ALA A 292 64.38 -20.38 6.99
N LYS A 293 63.37 -21.17 7.32
CA LYS A 293 63.43 -22.20 8.38
C LYS A 293 63.93 -23.57 7.89
N GLY A 294 64.09 -23.76 6.57
CA GLY A 294 64.52 -25.05 5.97
C GLY A 294 66.00 -25.27 5.82
N ARG A 295 66.86 -24.35 6.29
CA ARG A 295 68.33 -24.51 6.23
C ARG A 295 68.94 -24.63 7.65
N LYS A 296 69.19 -25.84 8.11
CA LYS A 296 70.29 -26.36 8.89
C LYS A 296 69.82 -27.56 9.71
N ILE A 297 70.13 -28.72 9.21
CA ILE A 297 70.56 -29.88 10.03
C ILE A 297 71.84 -30.37 9.39
N PRO A 298 72.98 -30.21 10.02
CA PRO A 298 74.19 -30.92 9.65
C PRO A 298 73.93 -32.39 9.98
N LYS A 299 74.18 -33.27 9.03
CA LYS A 299 74.32 -34.68 9.28
C LYS A 299 75.77 -34.88 9.66
N ASP A 300 76.08 -35.01 10.94
CA ASP A 300 77.28 -35.74 11.41
C ASP A 300 76.86 -37.21 11.41
N TYR A 301 77.42 -37.94 10.47
CA TYR A 301 77.54 -39.40 10.51
C TYR A 301 78.87 -39.72 11.15
N ASP A 302 78.84 -40.16 12.37
CA ASP A 302 79.94 -40.96 12.92
C ASP A 302 79.69 -42.43 12.60
N GLU A 303 80.54 -42.96 11.74
CA GLU A 303 80.81 -44.41 11.55
C GLU A 303 81.49 -44.92 12.79
N GLU A 304 80.88 -45.78 13.54
CA GLU A 304 81.57 -46.71 14.39
C GLU A 304 81.23 -48.13 13.96
N THR A 305 82.22 -48.69 13.33
CA THR A 305 82.53 -50.12 13.21
C THR A 305 82.68 -50.73 14.57
N GLU A 306 82.01 -51.81 14.86
CA GLU A 306 82.52 -52.87 15.73
C GLU A 306 82.00 -54.22 15.29
N ASP A 307 83.10 -55.02 15.15
CA ASP A 307 83.16 -56.42 14.79
C ASP A 307 82.62 -57.30 15.92
N GLU A 308 82.50 -58.60 15.55
CA GLU A 308 82.66 -59.83 16.30
C GLU A 308 81.45 -60.49 16.96
N GLU A 309 81.29 -61.67 16.42
CA GLU A 309 81.39 -63.06 17.02
C GLU A 309 80.08 -63.52 17.73
N GLU A 310 79.52 -64.51 17.34
CA GLU A 310 79.52 -65.99 17.26
C GLU A 310 78.27 -66.54 16.64
#